data_12ccbce257af27d9bbf5c0a3df10f90f
#
_entry.id   12ccbce257af27d9bbf5c0a3df10f90f
#
_cell.length_a   1.000
_cell.length_b   1.000
_cell.length_c   1.000
_cell.angle_alpha   90.00
_cell.angle_beta   90.00
_cell.angle_gamma   90.00
#
_symmetry.space_group_name_H-M   'P 1'
#
loop_
_entity.id
_entity.type
_entity.pdbx_description
1 polymer ?
#
loop_
_entity_poly.entity_id
_entity_poly.type
_entity_poly.pdbx_seq_one_letter_code
_entity_poly.pdbx_strand_id
1 'polypeptide(L)'
;MQLETFQQIDRILDLDLDAKTIRVEAQVPEHSTIFEGHFPGFPIMPGVLLTEAMAQSSGWLLLGVMKFERMPFLAMVKEAKMRGFVSPGQLLTIEAKIEHEGSGFAVTSAKARVGTELKCSADLTFRHIPFPDPALRVHMDAMAHKIGFPLQAIMQ
;
A
#
# COMPACT_ATOMS: atom_id res chain seq x y z
N MET A 1 7.64 -8.31 -1.58
CA MET A 1 8.05 -7.07 -0.90
C MET A 1 9.56 -6.91 -1.00
N GLN A 2 10.00 -5.75 -1.37
CA GLN A 2 11.42 -5.38 -1.47
C GLN A 2 11.63 -4.10 -0.66
N LEU A 3 12.10 -4.25 0.57
CA LEU A 3 12.16 -3.16 1.55
C LEU A 3 13.15 -2.07 1.15
N GLU A 4 14.31 -2.46 0.62
CA GLU A 4 15.38 -1.56 0.24
C GLU A 4 15.02 -0.64 -0.93
N THR A 5 14.09 -1.05 -1.78
CA THR A 5 13.58 -0.28 -2.91
C THR A 5 12.18 0.27 -2.71
N PHE A 6 11.65 0.18 -1.48
CA PHE A 6 10.32 0.64 -1.09
C PHE A 6 9.17 0.02 -1.89
N GLN A 7 9.34 -1.17 -2.41
CA GLN A 7 8.26 -1.95 -2.99
C GLN A 7 7.59 -2.78 -1.89
N GLN A 8 6.50 -2.27 -1.32
CA GLN A 8 5.86 -2.88 -0.15
C GLN A 8 4.77 -3.89 -0.48
N ILE A 9 4.29 -3.94 -1.70
CA ILE A 9 3.25 -4.88 -2.12
C ILE A 9 3.71 -5.70 -3.31
N ASP A 10 3.27 -6.95 -3.37
CA ASP A 10 3.69 -7.89 -4.41
C ASP A 10 2.60 -8.17 -5.44
N ARG A 11 1.35 -8.23 -4.98
CA ARG A 11 0.25 -8.63 -5.85
C ARG A 11 -1.08 -8.06 -5.40
N ILE A 12 -1.88 -7.59 -6.36
CA ILE A 12 -3.28 -7.26 -6.13
C ILE A 12 -4.10 -8.55 -6.21
N LEU A 13 -4.84 -8.82 -5.14
CA LEU A 13 -5.74 -9.98 -5.06
C LEU A 13 -7.14 -9.63 -5.57
N ASP A 14 -7.59 -8.42 -5.26
CA ASP A 14 -8.91 -7.94 -5.64
C ASP A 14 -8.92 -6.41 -5.71
N LEU A 15 -9.63 -5.88 -6.70
CA LEU A 15 -9.83 -4.45 -6.88
C LEU A 15 -11.26 -4.22 -7.35
N ASP A 16 -12.06 -3.56 -6.50
CA ASP A 16 -13.43 -3.17 -6.82
C ASP A 16 -13.52 -1.65 -6.81
N LEU A 17 -13.56 -1.06 -8.01
CA LEU A 17 -13.61 0.39 -8.17
C LEU A 17 -14.98 0.98 -7.81
N ASP A 18 -16.06 0.22 -7.94
CA ASP A 18 -17.41 0.66 -7.58
C ASP A 18 -17.60 0.65 -6.06
N ALA A 19 -17.16 -0.43 -5.40
CA ALA A 19 -17.15 -0.52 -3.94
C ALA A 19 -16.03 0.30 -3.31
N LYS A 20 -15.05 0.76 -4.11
CA LYS A 20 -13.87 1.54 -3.69
C LYS A 20 -13.02 0.80 -2.66
N THR A 21 -12.72 -0.45 -2.96
CA THR A 21 -11.93 -1.33 -2.11
C THR A 21 -10.80 -2.00 -2.89
N ILE A 22 -9.72 -2.31 -2.18
CA ILE A 22 -8.61 -3.09 -2.71
C ILE A 22 -8.15 -4.09 -1.66
N ARG A 23 -7.70 -5.25 -2.12
CA ARG A 23 -7.01 -6.24 -1.29
C ARG A 23 -5.72 -6.65 -1.99
N VAL A 24 -4.63 -6.60 -1.26
CA VAL A 24 -3.30 -6.91 -1.78
C VAL A 24 -2.58 -7.90 -0.89
N GLU A 25 -1.56 -8.52 -1.46
CA GLU A 25 -0.70 -9.48 -0.79
C GLU A 25 0.74 -8.97 -0.81
N ALA A 26 1.44 -9.13 0.30
CA ALA A 26 2.82 -8.73 0.45
C ALA A 26 3.58 -9.78 1.27
N GLN A 27 4.57 -10.42 0.65
CA GLN A 27 5.44 -11.39 1.29
C GLN A 27 6.58 -10.66 1.99
N VAL A 28 6.62 -10.69 3.31
CA VAL A 28 7.75 -10.15 4.07
C VAL A 28 8.99 -10.97 3.74
N PRO A 29 10.10 -10.34 3.31
CA PRO A 29 11.31 -11.09 2.96
C PRO A 29 11.90 -11.79 4.19
N GLU A 30 12.55 -12.93 3.95
CA GLU A 30 13.30 -13.66 5.00
C GLU A 30 14.54 -12.86 5.42
N HIS A 31 15.17 -12.15 4.48
CA HIS A 31 16.40 -11.39 4.69
C HIS A 31 16.26 -9.96 4.14
N SER A 32 16.74 -9.01 4.92
CA SER A 32 16.79 -7.59 4.53
C SER A 32 17.81 -6.89 5.43
N THR A 33 18.49 -5.89 4.88
CA THR A 33 19.35 -5.00 5.67
C THR A 33 18.58 -4.28 6.77
N ILE A 34 17.27 -4.05 6.57
CA ILE A 34 16.39 -3.47 7.59
C ILE A 34 16.36 -4.34 8.85
N PHE A 35 16.29 -5.66 8.70
CA PHE A 35 16.23 -6.60 9.82
C PHE A 35 17.55 -6.74 10.60
N GLU A 36 18.68 -6.41 9.97
CA GLU A 36 19.97 -6.42 10.64
C GLU A 36 20.03 -5.41 11.78
N GLY A 37 19.38 -4.26 11.60
CA GLY A 37 19.30 -3.20 12.61
C GLY A 37 18.02 -3.16 13.42
N HIS A 38 16.98 -3.89 12.98
CA HIS A 38 15.62 -3.79 13.58
C HIS A 38 15.03 -5.18 13.86
N PHE A 39 15.47 -5.93 14.86
CA PHE A 39 16.60 -5.63 15.75
C PHE A 39 17.62 -6.79 15.68
N PRO A 40 18.89 -6.57 16.04
CA PRO A 40 19.86 -7.66 16.07
C PRO A 40 19.38 -8.84 16.91
N GLY A 41 19.31 -10.04 16.31
CA GLY A 41 18.82 -11.25 16.97
C GLY A 41 17.31 -11.33 17.16
N PHE A 42 16.56 -10.28 16.86
CA PHE A 42 15.09 -10.23 16.92
C PHE A 42 14.51 -9.39 15.78
N PRO A 43 14.55 -9.92 14.55
CA PRO A 43 14.07 -9.17 13.38
C PRO A 43 12.56 -9.05 13.36
N ILE A 44 12.08 -7.83 13.22
CA ILE A 44 10.66 -7.50 13.05
C ILE A 44 10.50 -6.41 11.99
N MET A 45 9.36 -6.41 11.31
CA MET A 45 8.99 -5.33 10.40
C MET A 45 8.80 -4.03 11.18
N PRO A 46 9.50 -2.94 10.80
CA PRO A 46 9.22 -1.64 11.37
C PRO A 46 7.78 -1.22 11.16
N GLY A 47 7.13 -0.70 12.20
CA GLY A 47 5.74 -0.24 12.12
C GLY A 47 5.54 0.85 11.06
N VAL A 48 6.53 1.70 10.86
CA VAL A 48 6.49 2.74 9.81
C VAL A 48 6.46 2.13 8.40
N LEU A 49 7.09 0.98 8.17
CA LEU A 49 7.03 0.28 6.89
C LEU A 49 5.72 -0.48 6.70
N LEU A 50 5.08 -0.95 7.77
CA LEU A 50 3.71 -1.47 7.71
C LEU A 50 2.73 -0.36 7.33
N THR A 51 2.91 0.84 7.87
CA THR A 51 2.14 2.02 7.47
C THR A 51 2.36 2.35 5.99
N GLU A 52 3.59 2.28 5.52
CA GLU A 52 3.92 2.48 4.09
C GLU A 52 3.24 1.42 3.21
N ALA A 53 3.21 0.16 3.63
CA ALA A 53 2.52 -0.90 2.90
C ALA A 53 1.01 -0.62 2.78
N MET A 54 0.38 -0.14 3.86
CA MET A 54 -1.02 0.30 3.84
C MET A 54 -1.22 1.53 2.94
N ALA A 55 -0.28 2.47 2.95
CA ALA A 55 -0.32 3.66 2.09
C ALA A 55 -0.18 3.31 0.61
N GLN A 56 0.73 2.41 0.26
CA GLN A 56 0.87 1.94 -1.13
C GLN A 56 -0.37 1.19 -1.61
N SER A 57 -0.97 0.36 -0.77
CA SER A 57 -2.23 -0.32 -1.09
C SER A 57 -3.36 0.66 -1.38
N SER A 58 -3.52 1.66 -0.52
CA SER A 58 -4.48 2.75 -0.72
C SER A 58 -4.17 3.56 -1.98
N GLY A 59 -2.89 3.84 -2.22
CA GLY A 59 -2.43 4.58 -3.39
C GLY A 59 -2.81 3.90 -4.71
N TRP A 60 -2.68 2.58 -4.79
CA TRP A 60 -3.11 1.83 -5.98
C TRP A 60 -4.62 1.88 -6.18
N LEU A 61 -5.40 1.80 -5.11
CA LEU A 61 -6.85 2.00 -5.21
C LEU A 61 -7.20 3.38 -5.75
N LEU A 62 -6.57 4.43 -5.22
CA LEU A 62 -6.79 5.80 -5.65
C LEU A 62 -6.35 6.04 -7.10
N LEU A 63 -5.21 5.49 -7.52
CA LEU A 63 -4.77 5.52 -8.93
C LEU A 63 -5.83 4.90 -9.84
N GLY A 64 -6.40 3.77 -9.44
CA GLY A 64 -7.47 3.11 -10.20
C GLY A 64 -8.72 3.99 -10.32
N VAL A 65 -9.21 4.54 -9.21
CA VAL A 65 -10.39 5.41 -9.20
C VAL A 65 -10.17 6.67 -10.04
N MET A 66 -8.98 7.24 -10.00
CA MET A 66 -8.60 8.41 -10.80
C MET A 66 -8.16 8.07 -12.23
N LYS A 67 -8.20 6.81 -12.65
CA LYS A 67 -7.76 6.34 -13.97
C LYS A 67 -6.32 6.79 -14.31
N PHE A 68 -5.45 6.82 -13.30
CA PHE A 68 -4.05 7.28 -13.42
C PHE A 68 -3.90 8.72 -13.95
N GLU A 69 -4.91 9.57 -13.81
CA GLU A 69 -4.81 10.98 -14.23
C GLU A 69 -3.99 11.82 -13.27
N ARG A 70 -4.00 11.47 -11.99
CA ARG A 70 -3.28 12.18 -10.93
C ARG A 70 -2.56 11.18 -10.03
N MET A 71 -1.55 11.69 -9.32
CA MET A 71 -0.77 10.90 -8.36
C MET A 71 -1.24 11.18 -6.93
N PRO A 72 -1.61 10.16 -6.15
CA PRO A 72 -1.90 10.32 -4.73
C PRO A 72 -0.60 10.40 -3.92
N PHE A 73 -0.47 11.41 -3.08
CA PHE A 73 0.64 11.56 -2.14
C PHE A 73 0.12 11.54 -0.71
N LEU A 74 0.74 10.73 0.13
CA LEU A 74 0.39 10.63 1.54
C LEU A 74 0.63 11.97 2.24
N ALA A 75 -0.43 12.54 2.80
CA ALA A 75 -0.39 13.85 3.47
C ALA A 75 -0.57 13.73 4.99
N MET A 76 -1.31 12.71 5.45
CA MET A 76 -1.59 12.57 6.88
C MET A 76 -1.85 11.10 7.23
N VAL A 77 -1.39 10.70 8.40
CA VAL A 77 -1.67 9.40 9.01
C VAL A 77 -2.38 9.66 10.34
N LYS A 78 -3.55 9.06 10.52
CA LYS A 78 -4.31 9.11 11.76
C LYS A 78 -4.59 7.70 12.27
N GLU A 79 -4.72 7.58 13.59
CA GLU A 79 -5.13 6.33 14.24
C GLU A 79 -4.28 5.12 13.80
N ALA A 80 -2.99 5.33 13.55
CA ALA A 80 -2.08 4.24 13.24
C ALA A 80 -1.89 3.38 14.50
N LYS A 81 -2.35 2.14 14.44
CA LYS A 81 -2.31 1.19 15.54
C LYS A 81 -1.54 -0.05 15.14
N MET A 82 -0.44 -0.29 15.85
CA MET A 82 0.36 -1.51 15.73
C MET A 82 -0.07 -2.47 16.83
N ARG A 83 -0.65 -3.61 16.48
CA ARG A 83 -1.28 -4.54 17.43
C ARG A 83 -0.46 -5.79 17.68
N GLY A 84 0.56 -6.03 16.87
CA GLY A 84 1.43 -7.18 16.99
C GLY A 84 2.61 -7.08 16.06
N PHE A 85 3.64 -7.89 16.33
CA PHE A 85 4.82 -7.94 15.49
C PHE A 85 4.56 -8.70 14.20
N VAL A 86 5.17 -8.22 13.13
CA VAL A 86 5.27 -8.91 11.85
C VAL A 86 6.71 -9.33 11.65
N SER A 87 6.91 -10.61 11.43
CA SER A 87 8.23 -11.23 11.34
C SER A 87 8.64 -11.51 9.89
N PRO A 88 9.96 -11.65 9.62
CA PRO A 88 10.42 -12.13 8.32
C PRO A 88 9.72 -13.41 7.89
N GLY A 89 9.42 -13.53 6.60
CA GLY A 89 8.76 -14.69 6.02
C GLY A 89 7.25 -14.75 6.16
N GLN A 90 6.64 -13.88 6.94
CA GLN A 90 5.18 -13.84 7.05
C GLN A 90 4.53 -13.21 5.82
N LEU A 91 3.35 -13.70 5.47
CA LEU A 91 2.54 -13.20 4.37
C LEU A 91 1.51 -12.22 4.89
N LEU A 92 1.59 -10.97 4.44
CA LEU A 92 0.61 -9.93 4.76
C LEU A 92 -0.52 -9.93 3.72
N THR A 93 -1.74 -9.79 4.21
CA THR A 93 -2.90 -9.39 3.42
C THR A 93 -3.33 -8.00 3.88
N ILE A 94 -3.38 -7.05 2.95
CA ILE A 94 -3.72 -5.66 3.25
C ILE A 94 -5.00 -5.32 2.52
N GLU A 95 -5.96 -4.78 3.26
CA GLU A 95 -7.22 -4.28 2.73
C GLU A 95 -7.29 -2.77 2.93
N ALA A 96 -7.72 -2.05 1.91
CA ALA A 96 -7.97 -0.62 2.01
C ALA A 96 -9.32 -0.27 1.36
N LYS A 97 -9.95 0.74 1.91
CA LYS A 97 -11.23 1.29 1.44
C LYS A 97 -11.18 2.79 1.45
N ILE A 98 -11.73 3.42 0.42
CA ILE A 98 -11.94 4.87 0.41
C ILE A 98 -13.16 5.18 1.30
N GLU A 99 -12.94 5.93 2.36
CA GLU A 99 -14.00 6.38 3.29
C GLU A 99 -14.56 7.74 2.88
N HIS A 100 -13.73 8.60 2.29
CA HIS A 100 -14.12 9.92 1.87
C HIS A 100 -13.31 10.37 0.66
N GLU A 101 -13.98 11.01 -0.29
CA GLU A 101 -13.35 11.70 -1.41
C GLU A 101 -13.79 13.15 -1.41
N GLY A 102 -12.84 14.03 -1.59
CA GLY A 102 -13.07 15.46 -1.72
C GLY A 102 -12.38 16.02 -2.96
N SER A 103 -12.43 17.33 -3.12
CA SER A 103 -11.74 18.00 -4.21
C SER A 103 -10.23 17.98 -3.99
N GLY A 104 -9.53 17.13 -4.73
CA GLY A 104 -8.08 17.01 -4.69
C GLY A 104 -7.52 16.22 -3.51
N PHE A 105 -8.36 15.48 -2.76
CA PHE A 105 -7.91 14.61 -1.67
C PHE A 105 -8.83 13.41 -1.47
N ALA A 106 -8.34 12.41 -0.76
CA ALA A 106 -9.14 11.28 -0.30
C ALA A 106 -8.65 10.78 1.06
N VAL A 107 -9.55 10.16 1.81
CA VAL A 107 -9.25 9.47 3.06
C VAL A 107 -9.54 7.99 2.86
N THR A 108 -8.57 7.15 3.21
CA THR A 108 -8.73 5.69 3.20
C THR A 108 -8.61 5.14 4.61
N SER A 109 -9.28 4.02 4.87
CA SER A 109 -8.98 3.16 6.02
C SER A 109 -8.28 1.90 5.50
N ALA A 110 -7.25 1.46 6.22
CA ALA A 110 -6.49 0.28 5.84
C ALA A 110 -6.21 -0.62 7.03
N LYS A 111 -6.12 -1.92 6.74
CA LYS A 111 -5.82 -2.97 7.73
C LYS A 111 -4.87 -3.97 7.11
N ALA A 112 -3.88 -4.42 7.91
CA ALA A 112 -2.96 -5.47 7.50
C ALA A 112 -3.07 -6.66 8.47
N ARG A 113 -3.16 -7.86 7.90
CA ARG A 113 -3.30 -9.12 8.62
C ARG A 113 -2.23 -10.12 8.22
N VAL A 114 -1.89 -10.97 9.18
CA VAL A 114 -1.20 -12.24 8.91
C VAL A 114 -2.20 -13.36 9.22
N GLY A 115 -2.60 -14.11 8.22
CA GLY A 115 -3.74 -15.03 8.37
C GLY A 115 -5.01 -14.24 8.75
N THR A 116 -5.61 -14.60 9.88
CA THR A 116 -6.80 -13.91 10.43
C THR A 116 -6.45 -12.85 11.46
N GLU A 117 -5.18 -12.76 11.87
CA GLU A 117 -4.74 -11.85 12.92
C GLU A 117 -4.51 -10.45 12.38
N LEU A 118 -5.21 -9.46 12.94
CA LEU A 118 -5.00 -8.06 12.63
C LEU A 118 -3.70 -7.58 13.26
N LYS A 119 -2.74 -7.18 12.43
CA LYS A 119 -1.42 -6.69 12.88
C LYS A 119 -1.36 -5.18 12.99
N CYS A 120 -1.98 -4.46 12.07
CA CYS A 120 -2.02 -3.00 12.12
C CYS A 120 -3.21 -2.43 11.34
N SER A 121 -3.53 -1.18 11.65
CA SER A 121 -4.57 -0.41 10.97
C SER A 121 -4.22 1.07 10.99
N ALA A 122 -4.74 1.84 10.05
CA ALA A 122 -4.56 3.29 10.00
C ALA A 122 -5.64 3.95 9.13
N ASP A 123 -5.88 5.22 9.39
CA ASP A 123 -6.59 6.13 8.49
C ASP A 123 -5.56 7.01 7.77
N LEU A 124 -5.65 7.08 6.45
CA LEU A 124 -4.64 7.69 5.60
C LEU A 124 -5.30 8.77 4.73
N THR A 125 -4.76 9.99 4.77
CA THR A 125 -5.20 11.08 3.90
C THR A 125 -4.19 11.30 2.80
N PHE A 126 -4.66 11.35 1.55
CA PHE A 126 -3.86 11.59 0.35
C PHE A 126 -4.26 12.89 -0.31
N ARG A 127 -3.27 13.61 -0.83
CA ARG A 127 -3.49 14.70 -1.77
C ARG A 127 -3.27 14.21 -3.19
N HIS A 128 -4.17 14.58 -4.09
CA HIS A 128 -4.06 14.26 -5.50
C HIS A 128 -3.41 15.42 -6.23
N ILE A 129 -2.23 15.20 -6.79
CA ILE A 129 -1.50 16.21 -7.56
C ILE A 129 -1.23 15.69 -8.97
N PRO A 130 -1.01 16.57 -9.95
CA PRO A 130 -0.50 16.15 -11.27
C PRO A 130 0.79 15.35 -11.10
N PHE A 131 1.05 14.40 -11.98
CA PHE A 131 2.35 13.72 -11.97
C PHE A 131 3.47 14.76 -12.10
N PRO A 132 4.41 14.82 -11.14
CA PRO A 132 5.46 15.85 -11.14
C PRO A 132 6.47 15.68 -12.26
N ASP A 133 6.58 14.45 -12.78
CA ASP A 133 7.48 14.09 -13.88
C ASP A 133 6.84 12.98 -14.73
N PRO A 134 6.87 13.08 -16.07
CA PRO A 134 6.38 12.02 -16.95
C PRO A 134 7.03 10.66 -16.70
N ALA A 135 8.30 10.63 -16.28
CA ALA A 135 9.00 9.39 -15.95
C ALA A 135 8.36 8.66 -14.76
N LEU A 136 7.78 9.39 -13.81
CA LEU A 136 7.05 8.78 -12.69
C LEU A 136 5.78 8.06 -13.19
N ARG A 137 5.08 8.62 -14.17
CA ARG A 137 3.91 7.96 -14.77
C ARG A 137 4.32 6.64 -15.43
N VAL A 138 5.41 6.65 -16.21
CA VAL A 138 5.96 5.44 -16.85
C VAL A 138 6.34 4.41 -15.80
N HIS A 139 6.99 4.84 -14.71
CA HIS A 139 7.33 3.95 -13.60
C HIS A 139 6.08 3.32 -12.97
N MET A 140 5.04 4.11 -12.71
CA MET A 140 3.79 3.60 -12.12
C MET A 140 3.08 2.61 -13.05
N ASP A 141 3.08 2.84 -14.35
CA ASP A 141 2.52 1.90 -15.34
C ASP A 141 3.29 0.57 -15.32
N ALA A 142 4.62 0.60 -15.27
CA ALA A 142 5.45 -0.61 -15.17
C ALA A 142 5.19 -1.37 -13.86
N MET A 143 5.07 -0.66 -12.75
CA MET A 143 4.74 -1.27 -11.46
C MET A 143 3.33 -1.87 -11.46
N ALA A 144 2.35 -1.21 -12.09
CA ALA A 144 1.00 -1.74 -12.23
C ALA A 144 0.99 -3.13 -12.90
N HIS A 145 1.74 -3.29 -13.97
CA HIS A 145 1.90 -4.60 -14.61
C HIS A 145 2.55 -5.62 -13.67
N LYS A 146 3.57 -5.23 -12.95
CA LYS A 146 4.32 -6.11 -12.05
C LYS A 146 3.45 -6.68 -10.93
N ILE A 147 2.57 -5.87 -10.35
CA ILE A 147 1.70 -6.28 -9.23
C ILE A 147 0.34 -6.84 -9.68
N GLY A 148 0.11 -6.96 -10.98
CA GLY A 148 -1.15 -7.48 -11.53
C GLY A 148 -2.32 -6.49 -11.42
N PHE A 149 -2.05 -5.19 -11.51
CA PHE A 149 -3.12 -4.19 -11.56
C PHE A 149 -3.95 -4.36 -12.84
N PRO A 150 -5.29 -4.44 -12.74
CA PRO A 150 -6.15 -4.66 -13.90
C PRO A 150 -6.32 -3.38 -14.74
N LEU A 151 -5.27 -2.97 -15.46
CA LEU A 151 -5.25 -1.73 -16.25
C LEU A 151 -6.43 -1.65 -17.24
N GLN A 152 -6.92 -2.78 -17.73
CA GLN A 152 -8.08 -2.81 -18.63
C GLN A 152 -9.37 -2.32 -17.96
N ALA A 153 -9.48 -2.47 -16.64
CA ALA A 153 -10.66 -2.02 -15.90
C ALA A 153 -10.82 -0.49 -15.86
N ILE A 154 -9.73 0.24 -16.07
CA ILE A 154 -9.73 1.71 -16.05
C ILE A 154 -9.77 2.34 -17.46
N MET A 155 -9.64 1.52 -18.52
CA MET A 155 -9.64 1.98 -19.91
C MET A 155 -11.05 2.01 -20.52
N GLN A 156 -12.05 1.55 -19.76
CA GLN A 156 -13.47 1.60 -20.11
C GLN A 156 -14.08 2.88 -19.49
#